data_50bc4e9b5e24916a27d95ec3ca049ca1
#
_entry.id   50bc4e9b5e24916a27d95ec3ca049ca1
#
_cell.length_a   1.000
_cell.length_b   1.000
_cell.length_c   1.000
_cell.angle_alpha   90.00
_cell.angle_beta   90.00
_cell.angle_gamma   90.00
#
_symmetry.space_group_name_H-M   'P 1'
#
loop_
_entity.id
_entity.type
_entity.pdbx_description
1 polymer ?
#
loop_
_entity_poly.entity_id
_entity_poly.type
_entity_poly.pdbx_seq_one_letter_code
_entity_poly.pdbx_strand_id
1 'polypeptide(L)'
;MTFEDLLKLTRRQVVAIAVGLLAGLFVALTVILLTPVSYQASAEAYIRVNVSPDGEAAQQYAASQLANQKVKAFVPVFTSEAVAQGVIDSLGLDMTPAQLSRSLSATNKNNTLTITVTATASSEDRARRIADEVVRQSAEQVKQLEGEDSPIEVVLMSPSALAPTTR
;
A
#
# COMPACT_ATOMS: atom_id res chain seq x y z
N MET A 1 56.56 -29.26 20.18
CA MET A 1 55.11 -29.11 19.93
C MET A 1 54.56 -30.54 19.79
N THR A 2 53.95 -31.02 20.84
CA THR A 2 53.42 -32.38 20.91
C THR A 2 52.07 -32.45 20.24
N PHE A 3 51.77 -33.56 19.59
CA PHE A 3 50.50 -33.82 18.87
C PHE A 3 49.24 -33.55 19.74
N GLU A 4 49.41 -33.67 21.06
CA GLU A 4 48.38 -33.39 22.07
C GLU A 4 48.03 -31.90 22.19
N ASP A 5 49.02 -31.01 22.00
CA ASP A 5 48.82 -29.56 22.07
C ASP A 5 48.02 -29.07 20.82
N LEU A 6 48.28 -29.66 19.68
CA LEU A 6 47.53 -29.40 18.45
C LEU A 6 46.07 -29.85 18.59
N LEU A 7 45.85 -31.04 19.16
CA LEU A 7 44.47 -31.54 19.38
C LEU A 7 43.67 -30.68 20.37
N LYS A 8 44.34 -30.21 21.45
CA LYS A 8 43.68 -29.30 22.40
C LYS A 8 43.36 -27.93 21.80
N LEU A 9 44.25 -27.39 20.97
CA LEU A 9 44.03 -26.11 20.28
C LEU A 9 42.86 -26.23 19.27
N THR A 10 42.84 -27.30 18.48
CA THR A 10 41.77 -27.59 17.50
C THR A 10 40.40 -27.76 18.17
N ARG A 11 40.38 -28.51 19.29
CA ARG A 11 39.14 -28.71 20.06
C ARG A 11 38.58 -27.43 20.65
N ARG A 12 39.45 -26.52 21.12
CA ARG A 12 39.05 -25.23 21.64
C ARG A 12 38.52 -24.27 20.54
N GLN A 13 39.13 -24.34 19.36
CA GLN A 13 38.66 -23.56 18.20
C GLN A 13 37.35 -24.08 17.66
N VAL A 14 37.17 -25.40 17.58
CA VAL A 14 35.90 -26.00 17.16
C VAL A 14 34.74 -25.64 18.10
N VAL A 15 35.00 -25.65 19.42
CA VAL A 15 33.99 -25.21 20.39
C VAL A 15 33.64 -23.72 20.21
N ALA A 16 34.63 -22.87 19.99
CA ALA A 16 34.38 -21.45 19.74
C ALA A 16 33.56 -21.20 18.46
N ILE A 17 33.88 -21.94 17.39
CA ILE A 17 33.12 -21.88 16.13
C ILE A 17 31.68 -22.41 16.34
N ALA A 18 31.50 -23.51 17.06
CA ALA A 18 30.19 -24.08 17.36
C ALA A 18 29.32 -23.11 18.18
N VAL A 19 29.90 -22.48 19.19
CA VAL A 19 29.23 -21.44 20.01
C VAL A 19 28.86 -20.23 19.15
N GLY A 20 29.76 -19.78 18.27
CA GLY A 20 29.52 -18.68 17.35
C GLY A 20 28.37 -18.99 16.35
N LEU A 21 28.35 -20.23 15.83
CA LEU A 21 27.26 -20.67 14.94
C LEU A 21 25.92 -20.74 15.67
N LEU A 22 25.89 -21.28 16.88
CA LEU A 22 24.67 -21.34 17.70
C LEU A 22 24.17 -19.96 18.07
N ALA A 23 25.05 -19.05 18.45
CA ALA A 23 24.70 -17.65 18.73
C ALA A 23 24.17 -16.93 17.49
N GLY A 24 24.83 -17.12 16.33
CA GLY A 24 24.37 -16.57 15.06
C GLY A 24 23.00 -17.11 14.62
N LEU A 25 22.78 -18.42 14.79
CA LEU A 25 21.50 -19.05 14.50
C LEU A 25 20.38 -18.53 15.42
N PHE A 26 20.69 -18.35 16.71
CA PHE A 26 19.74 -17.82 17.68
C PHE A 26 19.34 -16.38 17.34
N VAL A 27 20.30 -15.53 16.98
CA VAL A 27 20.04 -14.14 16.54
C VAL A 27 19.21 -14.15 15.25
N ALA A 28 19.56 -14.95 14.26
CA ALA A 28 18.81 -15.07 13.01
C ALA A 28 17.37 -15.52 13.26
N LEU A 29 17.17 -16.52 14.11
CA LEU A 29 15.83 -17.01 14.47
C LEU A 29 15.01 -15.92 15.18
N THR A 30 15.64 -15.19 16.08
CA THR A 30 15.02 -14.07 16.81
C THR A 30 14.58 -12.97 15.85
N VAL A 31 15.42 -12.60 14.89
CA VAL A 31 15.08 -11.60 13.86
C VAL A 31 13.90 -12.07 12.99
N ILE A 32 13.90 -13.34 12.56
CA ILE A 32 12.80 -13.90 11.75
C ILE A 32 11.48 -13.89 12.54
N LEU A 33 11.50 -14.24 13.81
CA LEU A 33 10.30 -14.28 14.66
C LEU A 33 9.77 -12.89 15.01
N LEU A 34 10.65 -11.89 15.12
CA LEU A 34 10.27 -10.50 15.42
C LEU A 34 9.90 -9.68 14.18
N THR A 35 10.22 -10.16 12.96
CA THR A 35 9.86 -9.46 11.72
C THR A 35 8.41 -9.78 11.35
N PRO A 36 7.46 -8.84 11.49
CA PRO A 36 6.08 -9.09 11.12
C PRO A 36 5.98 -9.30 9.60
N VAL A 37 5.28 -10.35 9.22
CA VAL A 37 4.94 -10.57 7.81
C VAL A 37 3.93 -9.50 7.40
N SER A 38 4.25 -8.73 6.36
CA SER A 38 3.35 -7.73 5.81
C SER A 38 2.82 -8.18 4.45
N TYR A 39 1.51 -8.05 4.28
CA TYR A 39 0.81 -8.37 3.04
C TYR A 39 0.39 -7.08 2.35
N GLN A 40 0.51 -7.04 1.03
CA GLN A 40 0.10 -5.91 0.23
C GLN A 40 -1.04 -6.31 -0.70
N ALA A 41 -2.05 -5.46 -0.77
CA ALA A 41 -3.12 -5.58 -1.75
C ALA A 41 -3.33 -4.24 -2.45
N SER A 42 -3.62 -4.30 -3.74
CA SER A 42 -3.83 -3.11 -4.57
C SER A 42 -5.22 -3.11 -5.16
N ALA A 43 -5.92 -1.98 -5.05
CA ALA A 43 -7.19 -1.70 -5.69
C ALA A 43 -7.01 -0.58 -6.72
N GLU A 44 -7.81 -0.61 -7.78
CA GLU A 44 -7.76 0.40 -8.84
C GLU A 44 -9.03 1.24 -8.86
N ALA A 45 -8.84 2.55 -8.78
CA ALA A 45 -9.88 3.56 -8.93
C ALA A 45 -9.77 4.21 -10.30
N TYR A 46 -10.89 4.28 -11.03
CA TYR A 46 -11.00 5.00 -12.31
C TYR A 46 -11.69 6.34 -12.10
N ILE A 47 -11.10 7.40 -12.64
CA ILE A 47 -11.72 8.73 -12.62
C ILE A 47 -12.46 8.94 -13.93
N ARG A 48 -13.78 9.01 -13.82
CA ARG A 48 -14.68 9.33 -14.95
C ARG A 48 -14.97 10.82 -14.92
N VAL A 49 -14.95 11.44 -16.09
CA VAL A 49 -15.52 12.77 -16.31
C VAL A 49 -16.78 12.61 -17.14
N ASN A 50 -17.93 12.94 -16.57
CA ASN A 50 -19.19 12.95 -17.26
C ASN A 50 -19.27 14.20 -18.15
N VAL A 51 -19.01 14.04 -19.44
CA VAL A 51 -19.21 15.08 -20.46
C VAL A 51 -20.47 14.74 -21.22
N SER A 52 -21.30 15.73 -21.49
CA SER A 52 -22.50 15.56 -22.33
C SER A 52 -22.11 14.96 -23.70
N PRO A 53 -22.81 13.91 -24.17
CA PRO A 53 -22.49 13.24 -25.44
C PRO A 53 -22.55 14.15 -26.68
N ASP A 54 -23.31 15.24 -26.56
CA ASP A 54 -23.57 16.20 -27.65
C ASP A 54 -22.51 17.34 -27.68
N GLY A 55 -21.45 17.28 -26.86
CA GLY A 55 -20.39 18.27 -26.85
C GLY A 55 -19.50 18.19 -28.09
N GLU A 56 -19.11 19.36 -28.63
CA GLU A 56 -18.16 19.46 -29.75
C GLU A 56 -16.83 18.75 -29.39
N ALA A 57 -16.13 18.20 -30.40
CA ALA A 57 -14.87 17.49 -30.23
C ALA A 57 -13.82 18.29 -29.42
N ALA A 58 -13.84 19.61 -29.53
CA ALA A 58 -12.98 20.51 -28.76
C ALA A 58 -13.29 20.46 -27.25
N GLN A 59 -14.56 20.34 -26.87
CA GLN A 59 -14.98 20.24 -25.47
C GLN A 59 -14.58 18.87 -24.88
N GLN A 60 -14.69 17.80 -25.66
CA GLN A 60 -14.24 16.46 -25.23
C GLN A 60 -12.72 16.41 -25.03
N TYR A 61 -11.96 17.06 -25.89
CA TYR A 61 -10.51 17.16 -25.74
C TYR A 61 -10.11 17.97 -24.49
N ALA A 62 -10.74 19.13 -24.29
CA ALA A 62 -10.50 19.96 -23.09
C ALA A 62 -10.86 19.22 -21.80
N ALA A 63 -11.98 18.48 -21.78
CA ALA A 63 -12.38 17.65 -20.65
C ALA A 63 -11.36 16.54 -20.36
N SER A 64 -10.81 15.89 -21.38
CA SER A 64 -9.78 14.87 -21.22
C SER A 64 -8.47 15.44 -20.65
N GLN A 65 -8.07 16.63 -21.09
CA GLN A 65 -6.92 17.34 -20.55
C GLN A 65 -7.13 17.72 -19.07
N LEU A 66 -8.30 18.26 -18.76
CA LEU A 66 -8.67 18.59 -17.37
C LEU A 66 -8.68 17.34 -16.49
N ALA A 67 -9.25 16.23 -16.97
CA ALA A 67 -9.26 14.96 -16.26
C ALA A 67 -7.82 14.50 -15.91
N ASN A 68 -6.90 14.54 -16.86
CA ASN A 68 -5.50 14.15 -16.66
C ASN A 68 -4.78 15.04 -15.61
N GLN A 69 -5.10 16.33 -15.55
CA GLN A 69 -4.57 17.22 -14.52
C GLN A 69 -5.18 16.92 -13.15
N LYS A 70 -6.49 16.75 -13.10
CA LYS A 70 -7.24 16.48 -11.86
C LYS A 70 -6.85 15.15 -11.22
N VAL A 71 -6.64 14.09 -12.02
CA VAL A 71 -6.18 12.78 -11.50
C VAL A 71 -4.93 12.91 -10.66
N LYS A 72 -3.94 13.66 -11.12
CA LYS A 72 -2.69 13.89 -10.38
C LYS A 72 -2.92 14.65 -9.08
N ALA A 73 -3.86 15.58 -9.07
CA ALA A 73 -4.22 16.36 -7.89
C ALA A 73 -4.96 15.50 -6.84
N PHE A 74 -5.66 14.45 -7.27
CA PHE A 74 -6.40 13.58 -6.36
C PHE A 74 -5.55 12.47 -5.72
N VAL A 75 -4.39 12.11 -6.28
CA VAL A 75 -3.51 11.09 -5.70
C VAL A 75 -3.27 11.29 -4.19
N PRO A 76 -2.94 12.49 -3.69
CA PRO A 76 -2.75 12.71 -2.25
C PRO A 76 -4.02 12.50 -1.41
N VAL A 77 -5.22 12.66 -1.99
CA VAL A 77 -6.48 12.47 -1.27
C VAL A 77 -6.61 11.03 -0.79
N PHE A 78 -6.20 10.06 -1.61
CA PHE A 78 -6.28 8.62 -1.30
C PHE A 78 -5.41 8.18 -0.12
N THR A 79 -4.40 8.97 0.24
CA THR A 79 -3.53 8.70 1.39
C THR A 79 -3.71 9.72 2.51
N SER A 80 -4.75 10.57 2.43
CA SER A 80 -5.03 11.59 3.43
C SER A 80 -5.51 10.99 4.75
N GLU A 81 -5.27 11.70 5.85
CA GLU A 81 -5.76 11.27 7.16
C GLU A 81 -7.29 11.31 7.24
N ALA A 82 -7.96 12.15 6.47
CA ALA A 82 -9.41 12.21 6.40
C ALA A 82 -9.99 10.91 5.82
N VAL A 83 -9.43 10.41 4.72
CA VAL A 83 -9.79 9.11 4.13
C VAL A 83 -9.42 7.98 5.10
N ALA A 84 -8.23 8.02 5.71
CA ALA A 84 -7.80 7.02 6.68
C ALA A 84 -8.74 6.94 7.88
N GLN A 85 -9.26 8.07 8.39
CA GLN A 85 -10.25 8.09 9.46
C GLN A 85 -11.54 7.39 9.03
N GLY A 86 -12.08 7.71 7.85
CA GLY A 86 -13.28 7.06 7.32
C GLY A 86 -13.12 5.54 7.18
N VAL A 87 -11.94 5.08 6.74
CA VAL A 87 -11.63 3.64 6.65
C VAL A 87 -11.58 2.99 8.05
N ILE A 88 -10.95 3.65 9.03
CA ILE A 88 -10.88 3.17 10.41
C ILE A 88 -12.28 3.01 11.00
N ASP A 89 -13.12 4.02 10.84
CA ASP A 89 -14.50 4.02 11.37
C ASP A 89 -15.35 2.95 10.69
N SER A 90 -15.19 2.76 9.39
CA SER A 90 -15.94 1.79 8.60
C SER A 90 -15.55 0.34 8.90
N LEU A 91 -14.25 0.07 9.06
CA LEU A 91 -13.71 -1.28 9.26
C LEU A 91 -13.46 -1.63 10.74
N GLY A 92 -13.65 -0.68 11.66
CA GLY A 92 -13.40 -0.85 13.09
C GLY A 92 -11.93 -1.19 13.39
N LEU A 93 -10.98 -0.44 12.77
CA LEU A 93 -9.56 -0.70 12.93
C LEU A 93 -9.03 -0.07 14.22
N ASP A 94 -8.26 -0.83 14.98
CA ASP A 94 -7.58 -0.34 16.19
C ASP A 94 -6.20 0.26 15.82
N MET A 95 -6.24 1.43 15.17
CA MET A 95 -5.05 2.20 14.79
C MET A 95 -5.41 3.67 14.56
N THR A 96 -4.39 4.54 14.56
CA THR A 96 -4.59 5.97 14.28
C THR A 96 -4.62 6.27 12.78
N PRO A 97 -5.30 7.36 12.33
CA PRO A 97 -5.32 7.76 10.92
C PRO A 97 -3.92 7.95 10.34
N ALA A 98 -3.02 8.54 11.11
CA ALA A 98 -1.62 8.72 10.71
C ALA A 98 -0.86 7.40 10.50
N GLN A 99 -1.17 6.36 11.30
CA GLN A 99 -0.59 5.03 11.11
C GLN A 99 -1.14 4.36 9.85
N LEU A 100 -2.45 4.43 9.63
CA LEU A 100 -3.05 3.87 8.44
C LEU A 100 -2.55 4.60 7.18
N SER A 101 -2.54 5.93 7.16
CA SER A 101 -2.05 6.73 6.04
C SER A 101 -0.62 6.34 5.61
N ARG A 102 0.28 6.05 6.57
CA ARG A 102 1.64 5.58 6.28
C ARG A 102 1.70 4.16 5.70
N SER A 103 0.69 3.34 5.93
CA SER A 103 0.58 2.00 5.36
C SER A 103 -0.10 1.98 3.98
N LEU A 104 -0.56 3.14 3.52
CA LEU A 104 -1.17 3.34 2.21
C LEU A 104 -0.17 3.94 1.23
N SER A 105 -0.29 3.55 -0.02
CA SER A 105 0.39 4.20 -1.15
C SER A 105 -0.60 4.38 -2.29
N ALA A 106 -0.61 5.55 -2.89
CA ALA A 106 -1.43 5.83 -4.06
C ALA A 106 -0.53 6.30 -5.21
N THR A 107 -0.73 5.74 -6.38
CA THR A 107 0.04 6.09 -7.57
C THR A 107 -0.88 6.23 -8.77
N ASN A 108 -0.58 7.21 -9.62
CA ASN A 108 -1.21 7.33 -10.93
C ASN A 108 -0.20 6.91 -12.00
N LYS A 109 -0.59 5.99 -12.86
CA LYS A 109 0.21 5.62 -14.02
C LYS A 109 0.12 6.72 -15.06
N ASN A 110 1.27 7.20 -15.54
CA ASN A 110 1.34 8.32 -16.48
C ASN A 110 0.34 8.18 -17.64
N ASN A 111 -0.39 9.26 -17.91
CA ASN A 111 -1.41 9.36 -18.96
C ASN A 111 -2.60 8.39 -18.83
N THR A 112 -2.92 7.96 -17.62
CA THR A 112 -4.13 7.18 -17.35
C THR A 112 -5.04 7.91 -16.36
N LEU A 113 -6.34 7.65 -16.46
CA LEU A 113 -7.33 8.12 -15.50
C LEU A 113 -7.51 7.15 -14.32
N THR A 114 -6.51 6.30 -14.09
CA THR A 114 -6.53 5.29 -13.05
C THR A 114 -5.57 5.64 -11.92
N ILE A 115 -6.04 5.51 -10.68
CA ILE A 115 -5.22 5.60 -9.48
C ILE A 115 -5.16 4.20 -8.88
N THR A 116 -3.95 3.69 -8.69
CA THR A 116 -3.71 2.42 -7.99
C THR A 116 -3.43 2.73 -6.52
N VAL A 117 -4.23 2.17 -5.64
CA VAL A 117 -4.07 2.26 -4.19
C VAL A 117 -3.53 0.94 -3.69
N THR A 118 -2.42 0.98 -2.96
CA THR A 118 -1.83 -0.19 -2.31
C THR A 118 -1.91 -0.02 -0.80
N ALA A 119 -2.49 -1.00 -0.13
CA ALA A 119 -2.56 -1.08 1.32
C ALA A 119 -1.67 -2.19 1.84
N THR A 120 -0.95 -1.92 2.94
CA THR A 120 -0.10 -2.88 3.64
C THR A 120 -0.71 -3.23 4.99
N ALA A 121 -0.90 -4.52 5.28
CA ALA A 121 -1.49 -4.97 6.54
C ALA A 121 -0.89 -6.30 7.02
N SER A 122 -1.25 -6.72 8.24
CA SER A 122 -0.77 -7.95 8.87
C SER A 122 -1.40 -9.24 8.30
N SER A 123 -2.45 -9.12 7.49
CA SER A 123 -3.07 -10.24 6.80
C SER A 123 -3.56 -9.83 5.41
N GLU A 124 -3.64 -10.79 4.51
CA GLU A 124 -4.10 -10.62 3.14
C GLU A 124 -5.52 -10.04 3.06
N ASP A 125 -6.47 -10.64 3.79
CA ASP A 125 -7.86 -10.17 3.81
C ASP A 125 -8.00 -8.75 4.36
N ARG A 126 -7.17 -8.40 5.34
CA ARG A 126 -7.16 -7.05 5.91
C ARG A 126 -6.61 -6.04 4.91
N ALA A 127 -5.52 -6.37 4.20
CA ALA A 127 -4.95 -5.53 3.17
C ALA A 127 -5.96 -5.26 2.04
N ARG A 128 -6.67 -6.30 1.57
CA ARG A 128 -7.72 -6.19 0.55
C ARG A 128 -8.84 -5.28 1.00
N ARG A 129 -9.44 -5.55 2.18
CA ARG A 129 -10.54 -4.73 2.69
C ARG A 129 -10.15 -3.27 2.89
N ILE A 130 -8.92 -3.01 3.34
CA ILE A 130 -8.42 -1.65 3.48
C ILE A 130 -8.28 -0.99 2.11
N ALA A 131 -7.68 -1.66 1.11
CA ALA A 131 -7.50 -1.10 -0.22
C ALA A 131 -8.84 -0.74 -0.89
N ASP A 132 -9.83 -1.63 -0.83
CA ASP A 132 -11.17 -1.41 -1.40
C ASP A 132 -11.90 -0.27 -0.67
N GLU A 133 -11.82 -0.25 0.67
CA GLU A 133 -12.45 0.78 1.47
C GLU A 133 -11.81 2.16 1.28
N VAL A 134 -10.48 2.23 1.10
CA VAL A 134 -9.78 3.48 0.76
C VAL A 134 -10.33 4.07 -0.54
N VAL A 135 -10.54 3.25 -1.58
CA VAL A 135 -11.11 3.75 -2.83
C VAL A 135 -12.52 4.29 -2.61
N ARG A 136 -13.35 3.59 -1.82
CA ARG A 136 -14.71 4.04 -1.50
C ARG A 136 -14.73 5.36 -0.73
N GLN A 137 -13.94 5.45 0.35
CA GLN A 137 -13.85 6.67 1.16
C GLN A 137 -13.25 7.84 0.37
N SER A 138 -12.29 7.56 -0.52
CA SER A 138 -11.73 8.58 -1.40
C SER A 138 -12.75 9.12 -2.40
N ALA A 139 -13.65 8.26 -2.91
CA ALA A 139 -14.73 8.69 -3.79
C ALA A 139 -15.67 9.68 -3.07
N GLU A 140 -16.05 9.37 -1.83
CA GLU A 140 -16.86 10.28 -1.00
C GLU A 140 -16.12 11.59 -0.71
N GLN A 141 -14.83 11.52 -0.37
CA GLN A 141 -14.02 12.71 -0.09
C GLN A 141 -13.86 13.59 -1.33
N VAL A 142 -13.62 13.00 -2.51
CA VAL A 142 -13.54 13.76 -3.77
C VAL A 142 -14.88 14.42 -4.09
N LYS A 143 -16.00 13.72 -3.87
CA LYS A 143 -17.34 14.29 -4.05
C LYS A 143 -17.58 15.48 -3.13
N GLN A 144 -17.13 15.43 -1.87
CA GLN A 144 -17.22 16.56 -0.94
C GLN A 144 -16.35 17.74 -1.37
N LEU A 145 -15.15 17.49 -1.92
CA LEU A 145 -14.23 18.55 -2.36
C LEU A 145 -14.66 19.25 -3.65
N GLU A 146 -15.22 18.50 -4.61
CA GLU A 146 -15.61 19.03 -5.91
C GLU A 146 -17.08 19.49 -5.95
N GLY A 147 -17.90 19.08 -4.96
CA GLY A 147 -19.33 19.33 -4.91
C GLY A 147 -20.17 18.22 -5.57
N GLU A 148 -21.46 18.17 -5.21
CA GLU A 148 -22.37 17.12 -5.70
C GLU A 148 -22.65 17.22 -7.20
N ASP A 149 -22.57 18.42 -7.78
CA ASP A 149 -22.79 18.67 -9.21
C ASP A 149 -21.51 18.53 -10.06
N SER A 150 -20.42 18.03 -9.46
CA SER A 150 -19.17 17.83 -10.19
C SER A 150 -19.31 16.76 -11.27
N PRO A 151 -18.81 17.02 -12.49
CA PRO A 151 -18.78 16.02 -13.53
C PRO A 151 -17.77 14.89 -13.25
N ILE A 152 -17.02 14.96 -12.14
CA ILE A 152 -15.97 14.02 -11.80
C ILE A 152 -16.51 12.95 -10.86
N GLU A 153 -16.36 11.70 -11.25
CA GLU A 153 -16.76 10.55 -10.47
C GLU A 153 -15.59 9.57 -10.31
N VAL A 154 -15.37 9.11 -9.09
CA VAL A 154 -14.40 8.06 -8.79
C VAL A 154 -15.12 6.73 -8.69
N VAL A 155 -14.75 5.80 -9.56
CA VAL A 155 -15.38 4.47 -9.64
C VAL A 155 -14.34 3.40 -9.31
N LEU A 156 -14.69 2.45 -8.45
CA LEU A 156 -13.87 1.26 -8.21
C LEU A 156 -13.89 0.41 -9.49
N MET A 157 -12.72 0.27 -10.14
CA MET A 157 -12.60 -0.44 -11.42
C MET A 157 -12.37 -1.94 -11.21
N SER A 158 -11.54 -2.29 -10.24
CA SER A 158 -11.22 -3.67 -9.94
C SER A 158 -11.12 -3.85 -8.43
N PRO A 159 -11.79 -4.88 -7.87
CA PRO A 159 -11.58 -5.22 -6.48
C PRO A 159 -10.12 -5.62 -6.25
N SER A 160 -9.68 -5.46 -5.03
CA SER A 160 -8.27 -5.63 -4.65
C SER A 160 -7.68 -6.96 -5.10
N ALA A 161 -6.60 -6.88 -5.88
CA ALA A 161 -5.73 -8.01 -6.21
C ALA A 161 -4.52 -8.02 -5.27
N LEU A 162 -3.97 -9.21 -5.00
CA LEU A 162 -2.72 -9.32 -4.27
C LEU A 162 -1.58 -8.72 -5.09
N ALA A 163 -0.89 -7.76 -4.50
CA ALA A 163 0.39 -7.34 -5.04
C ALA A 163 1.44 -8.41 -4.75
N PRO A 164 2.37 -8.70 -5.68
CA PRO A 164 3.46 -9.64 -5.42
C PRO A 164 4.27 -9.11 -4.22
N THR A 165 4.35 -9.93 -3.19
CA THR A 165 5.14 -9.61 -1.99
C THR A 165 6.62 -9.64 -2.40
N THR A 166 7.25 -8.48 -2.53
CA THR A 166 8.71 -8.39 -2.62
C THR A 166 9.28 -8.68 -1.23
N ARG A 167 9.93 -9.84 -1.13
CA ARG A 167 10.74 -10.25 0.03
C ARG A 167 12.08 -9.54 0.02
#